data_921bb0ba63bd910328a773eed5480004
#
_entry.id   921bb0ba63bd910328a773eed5480004
#
_cell.length_a   1.000
_cell.length_b   1.000
_cell.length_c   1.000
_cell.angle_alpha   90.00
_cell.angle_beta   90.00
_cell.angle_gamma   90.00
#
_symmetry.space_group_name_H-M   'P 1'
#
loop_
_entity.id
_entity.type
_entity.pdbx_description
1 polymer ?
#
loop_
_entity_poly.entity_id
_entity_poly.type
_entity_poly.pdbx_seq_one_letter_code
_entity_poly.pdbx_strand_id
1 'polypeptide(L)'
;GFRVTYLPVDECGRIRLDALKEALCPETILVSVMYVNNEIGTVQPVAEAARIVKQYKKSILFHTDAVQGFGKYKIYPKRLGVDMLSGFLYVDSRVKIKPIIFGGGQQKDMRSGTENVPGIAGLALASKMIYQDLELKTEHMRELKTHFIDCISQIGNVKVHGLTDEGSAPHIVSAGFAGVRSEVLLH
;
A
#
# COMPACT_ATOMS: atom_id res chain seq x y z
N GLY A 1 -11.47 -4.12 24.22
CA GLY A 1 -10.74 -4.19 22.95
C GLY A 1 -11.56 -3.60 21.82
N PHE A 2 -10.97 -3.43 20.63
CA PHE A 2 -11.69 -2.97 19.45
C PHE A 2 -12.30 -4.15 18.70
N ARG A 3 -13.46 -3.93 18.08
CA ARG A 3 -14.05 -4.87 17.13
C ARG A 3 -13.42 -4.59 15.76
N VAL A 4 -12.94 -5.64 15.08
CA VAL A 4 -12.36 -5.56 13.74
C VAL A 4 -13.29 -6.24 12.75
N THR A 5 -13.57 -5.56 11.63
CA THR A 5 -14.29 -6.10 10.49
C THR A 5 -13.34 -6.22 9.31
N TYR A 6 -13.19 -7.42 8.76
CA TYR A 6 -12.39 -7.68 7.57
C TYR A 6 -13.28 -7.52 6.33
N LEU A 7 -12.84 -6.68 5.38
CA LEU A 7 -13.56 -6.48 4.15
C LEU A 7 -13.25 -7.63 3.16
N PRO A 8 -14.27 -8.17 2.49
CA PRO A 8 -14.05 -9.12 1.40
C PRO A 8 -13.38 -8.42 0.21
N VAL A 9 -12.68 -9.22 -0.57
CA VAL A 9 -12.07 -8.82 -1.83
C VAL A 9 -12.74 -9.56 -3.00
N ASP A 10 -12.55 -9.04 -4.20
CA ASP A 10 -12.93 -9.71 -5.44
C ASP A 10 -11.87 -10.76 -5.85
N GLU A 11 -12.07 -11.41 -7.00
CA GLU A 11 -11.18 -12.44 -7.54
C GLU A 11 -9.76 -11.92 -7.87
N CYS A 12 -9.63 -10.61 -8.05
CA CYS A 12 -8.37 -9.92 -8.29
C CYS A 12 -7.71 -9.39 -7.01
N GLY A 13 -8.32 -9.63 -5.84
CA GLY A 13 -7.82 -9.16 -4.56
C GLY A 13 -8.07 -7.68 -4.28
N ARG A 14 -8.97 -7.01 -5.01
CA ARG A 14 -9.43 -5.65 -4.68
C ARG A 14 -10.51 -5.69 -3.62
N ILE A 15 -10.45 -4.75 -2.66
CA ILE A 15 -11.53 -4.57 -1.68
C ILE A 15 -12.84 -4.26 -2.40
N ARG A 16 -13.92 -4.86 -1.91
CA ARG A 16 -15.28 -4.56 -2.39
C ARG A 16 -15.78 -3.28 -1.73
N LEU A 17 -15.99 -2.24 -2.53
CA LEU A 17 -16.43 -0.93 -2.04
C LEU A 17 -17.88 -0.91 -1.56
N ASP A 18 -18.72 -1.81 -2.06
CA ASP A 18 -20.07 -2.07 -1.55
C ASP A 18 -20.01 -2.62 -0.12
N ALA A 19 -19.18 -3.63 0.10
CA ALA A 19 -18.97 -4.20 1.43
C ALA A 19 -18.37 -3.18 2.40
N LEU A 20 -17.49 -2.29 1.94
CA LEU A 20 -17.00 -1.19 2.76
C LEU A 20 -18.16 -0.29 3.21
N LYS A 21 -19.07 0.10 2.32
CA LYS A 21 -20.23 0.93 2.68
C LYS A 21 -21.12 0.26 3.72
N GLU A 22 -21.38 -1.04 3.57
CA GLU A 22 -22.20 -1.84 4.48
C GLU A 22 -21.54 -2.02 5.85
N ALA A 23 -20.21 -2.12 5.90
CA ALA A 23 -19.45 -2.30 7.14
C ALA A 23 -19.33 -1.03 7.99
N LEU A 24 -19.52 0.15 7.39
CA LEU A 24 -19.43 1.42 8.13
C LEU A 24 -20.60 1.57 9.12
N CYS A 25 -20.28 1.90 10.35
CA CYS A 25 -21.25 2.13 11.41
C CYS A 25 -20.85 3.36 12.26
N PRO A 26 -21.75 3.89 13.11
CA PRO A 26 -21.46 5.06 13.95
C PRO A 26 -20.24 4.89 14.85
N GLU A 27 -19.93 3.67 15.27
CA GLU A 27 -18.79 3.29 16.11
C GLU A 27 -17.48 3.12 15.35
N THR A 28 -17.51 3.14 14.00
CA THR A 28 -16.29 3.05 13.19
C THR A 28 -15.38 4.24 13.49
N ILE A 29 -14.15 3.95 13.88
CA ILE A 29 -13.12 4.97 14.20
C ILE A 29 -11.98 5.00 13.21
N LEU A 30 -11.69 3.87 12.57
CA LEU A 30 -10.55 3.70 11.65
C LEU A 30 -10.92 2.74 10.52
N VAL A 31 -10.53 3.12 9.32
CA VAL A 31 -10.46 2.22 8.15
C VAL A 31 -9.01 2.16 7.70
N SER A 32 -8.51 0.95 7.49
CA SER A 32 -7.14 0.71 7.04
C SER A 32 -7.14 -0.17 5.80
N VAL A 33 -6.55 0.33 4.71
CA VAL A 33 -6.44 -0.39 3.43
C VAL A 33 -5.03 -0.22 2.90
N MET A 34 -4.35 -1.30 2.51
CA MET A 34 -3.05 -1.19 1.87
C MET A 34 -3.17 -0.55 0.48
N TYR A 35 -2.14 0.16 0.03
CA TYR A 35 -2.14 0.79 -1.29
C TYR A 35 -1.93 -0.24 -2.39
N VAL A 36 -0.96 -1.12 -2.20
CA VAL A 36 -0.63 -2.24 -3.11
C VAL A 36 -0.51 -3.50 -2.28
N ASN A 37 -1.16 -4.57 -2.72
CA ASN A 37 -1.01 -5.88 -2.07
C ASN A 37 0.40 -6.44 -2.36
N ASN A 38 1.09 -6.86 -1.30
CA ASN A 38 2.47 -7.33 -1.37
C ASN A 38 2.62 -8.74 -2.00
N GLU A 39 1.55 -9.53 -2.05
CA GLU A 39 1.57 -10.90 -2.56
C GLU A 39 1.25 -10.98 -4.05
N ILE A 40 0.17 -10.33 -4.46
CA ILE A 40 -0.36 -10.41 -5.83
C ILE A 40 -0.21 -9.11 -6.62
N GLY A 41 0.29 -8.04 -5.99
CA GLY A 41 0.55 -6.75 -6.65
C GLY A 41 -0.68 -5.92 -6.97
N THR A 42 -1.87 -6.33 -6.57
CA THR A 42 -3.10 -5.59 -6.87
C THR A 42 -3.13 -4.23 -6.20
N VAL A 43 -3.37 -3.19 -7.00
CA VAL A 43 -3.52 -1.80 -6.52
C VAL A 43 -4.94 -1.60 -6.01
N GLN A 44 -5.07 -1.13 -4.77
CA GLN A 44 -6.35 -0.92 -4.12
C GLN A 44 -6.95 0.45 -4.47
N PRO A 45 -8.28 0.58 -4.53
CA PRO A 45 -8.98 1.83 -4.84
C PRO A 45 -9.01 2.77 -3.62
N VAL A 46 -7.83 3.14 -3.10
CA VAL A 46 -7.65 3.88 -1.83
C VAL A 46 -8.36 5.23 -1.85
N ALA A 47 -8.24 6.00 -2.93
CA ALA A 47 -8.87 7.31 -3.01
C ALA A 47 -10.41 7.22 -2.96
N GLU A 48 -10.97 6.23 -3.63
CA GLU A 48 -12.41 6.01 -3.65
C GLU A 48 -12.91 5.49 -2.30
N ALA A 49 -12.21 4.55 -1.70
CA ALA A 49 -12.49 4.07 -0.35
C ALA A 49 -12.44 5.19 0.69
N ALA A 50 -11.39 6.04 0.64
CA ALA A 50 -11.27 7.18 1.53
C ALA A 50 -12.44 8.16 1.34
N ARG A 51 -12.84 8.44 0.09
CA ARG A 51 -14.01 9.29 -0.21
C ARG A 51 -15.29 8.73 0.40
N ILE A 52 -15.56 7.45 0.24
CA ILE A 52 -16.72 6.77 0.82
C ILE A 52 -16.74 6.95 2.36
N VAL A 53 -15.62 6.66 3.01
CA VAL A 53 -15.49 6.79 4.47
C VAL A 53 -15.74 8.24 4.92
N LYS A 54 -15.15 9.22 4.24
CA LYS A 54 -15.29 10.64 4.59
C LYS A 54 -16.69 11.20 4.29
N GLN A 55 -17.39 10.64 3.31
CA GLN A 55 -18.81 10.97 3.07
C GLN A 55 -19.72 10.40 4.16
N TYR A 56 -19.43 9.20 4.66
CA TYR A 56 -20.20 8.60 5.76
C TYR A 56 -20.00 9.38 7.06
N LYS A 57 -18.74 9.60 7.49
CA LYS A 57 -18.42 10.35 8.72
C LYS A 57 -16.99 10.89 8.65
N LYS A 58 -16.85 12.22 8.64
CA LYS A 58 -15.55 12.90 8.48
C LYS A 58 -14.54 12.58 9.59
N SER A 59 -15.00 12.22 10.79
CA SER A 59 -14.13 11.91 11.94
C SER A 59 -13.53 10.52 11.91
N ILE A 60 -13.99 9.62 11.05
CA ILE A 60 -13.35 8.31 10.85
C ILE A 60 -11.97 8.54 10.23
N LEU A 61 -10.93 8.00 10.85
CA LEU A 61 -9.57 8.06 10.31
C LEU A 61 -9.42 7.05 9.17
N PHE A 62 -8.74 7.47 8.10
CA PHE A 62 -8.38 6.59 7.00
C PHE A 62 -6.87 6.43 6.94
N HIS A 63 -6.40 5.19 7.10
CA HIS A 63 -5.00 4.81 6.99
C HIS A 63 -4.76 4.01 5.71
N THR A 64 -3.62 4.23 5.07
CA THR A 64 -3.14 3.36 4.00
C THR A 64 -1.70 2.92 4.26
N ASP A 65 -1.43 1.63 4.04
CA ASP A 65 -0.07 1.12 3.97
C ASP A 65 0.44 1.25 2.53
N ALA A 66 1.45 2.08 2.33
CA ALA A 66 2.03 2.38 1.04
C ALA A 66 3.45 1.82 0.85
N VAL A 67 3.87 0.87 1.68
CA VAL A 67 5.21 0.26 1.60
C VAL A 67 5.51 -0.24 0.18
N GLN A 68 4.58 -0.95 -0.44
CA GLN A 68 4.75 -1.45 -1.81
C GLN A 68 4.52 -0.38 -2.89
N GLY A 69 3.84 0.71 -2.56
CA GLY A 69 3.56 1.80 -3.49
C GLY A 69 4.67 2.85 -3.57
N PHE A 70 5.43 3.03 -2.47
CA PHE A 70 6.49 4.04 -2.42
C PHE A 70 7.60 3.75 -3.44
N GLY A 71 7.98 4.78 -4.20
CA GLY A 71 8.99 4.65 -5.26
C GLY A 71 8.53 3.93 -6.54
N LYS A 72 7.24 3.60 -6.65
CA LYS A 72 6.60 3.04 -7.87
C LYS A 72 5.43 3.91 -8.33
N TYR A 73 4.80 4.62 -7.41
CA TYR A 73 3.70 5.54 -7.67
C TYR A 73 3.97 6.91 -7.08
N LYS A 74 3.45 7.96 -7.73
CA LYS A 74 3.41 9.31 -7.16
C LYS A 74 2.29 9.38 -6.13
N ILE A 75 2.63 9.28 -4.85
CA ILE A 75 1.67 9.24 -3.75
C ILE A 75 1.53 10.62 -3.13
N TYR A 76 0.33 11.17 -3.18
CA TYR A 76 -0.04 12.45 -2.59
C TYR A 76 -1.12 12.22 -1.53
N PRO A 77 -0.77 12.08 -0.23
CA PRO A 77 -1.71 11.70 0.81
C PRO A 77 -2.98 12.57 0.85
N LYS A 78 -2.81 13.89 0.71
CA LYS A 78 -3.95 14.83 0.67
C LYS A 78 -4.89 14.61 -0.52
N ARG A 79 -4.34 14.26 -1.71
CA ARG A 79 -5.16 13.97 -2.89
C ARG A 79 -5.87 12.62 -2.76
N LEU A 80 -5.25 11.65 -2.10
CA LEU A 80 -5.87 10.37 -1.77
C LEU A 80 -6.97 10.49 -0.71
N GLY A 81 -6.99 11.59 0.06
CA GLY A 81 -7.94 11.79 1.15
C GLY A 81 -7.64 10.96 2.39
N VAL A 82 -6.40 10.50 2.55
CA VAL A 82 -5.97 9.69 3.70
C VAL A 82 -5.48 10.58 4.84
N ASP A 83 -5.70 10.14 6.07
CA ASP A 83 -5.25 10.86 7.28
C ASP A 83 -3.88 10.35 7.74
N MET A 84 -3.57 9.10 7.47
CA MET A 84 -2.29 8.46 7.83
C MET A 84 -1.80 7.57 6.70
N LEU A 85 -0.47 7.50 6.55
CA LEU A 85 0.18 6.62 5.59
C LEU A 85 1.43 6.02 6.22
N SER A 86 1.60 4.70 6.11
CA SER A 86 2.82 3.98 6.46
C SER A 86 3.66 3.63 5.23
N GLY A 87 4.93 3.29 5.51
CA GLY A 87 6.02 3.19 4.51
C GLY A 87 7.15 4.15 4.87
N PHE A 88 6.80 5.36 5.20
CA PHE A 88 7.30 6.30 6.21
C PHE A 88 6.04 6.88 6.87
N LEU A 89 6.15 7.36 8.09
CA LEU A 89 4.94 7.82 8.78
C LEU A 89 4.53 9.22 8.28
N TYR A 90 3.44 9.29 7.51
CA TYR A 90 2.70 10.53 7.28
C TYR A 90 1.47 10.56 8.20
N VAL A 91 1.28 11.68 8.87
CA VAL A 91 0.09 11.95 9.70
C VAL A 91 -0.44 13.33 9.33
N ASP A 92 -1.70 13.43 8.95
CA ASP A 92 -2.34 14.72 8.72
C ASP A 92 -2.39 15.52 10.02
N SER A 93 -2.20 16.84 9.92
CA SER A 93 -2.13 17.74 11.09
C SER A 93 -3.38 17.74 11.97
N ARG A 94 -4.51 17.28 11.43
CA ARG A 94 -5.79 17.14 12.17
C ARG A 94 -5.82 15.90 13.07
N VAL A 95 -4.95 14.92 12.82
CA VAL A 95 -4.89 13.67 13.57
C VAL A 95 -4.00 13.86 14.80
N LYS A 96 -4.54 13.57 15.96
CA LYS A 96 -3.80 13.58 17.22
C LYS A 96 -3.36 12.17 17.56
N ILE A 97 -2.06 11.94 17.58
CA ILE A 97 -1.47 10.68 18.06
C ILE A 97 -0.80 10.93 19.42
N LYS A 98 -0.85 9.92 20.28
CA LYS A 98 -0.11 9.97 21.55
C LYS A 98 1.27 9.40 21.35
N PRO A 99 2.32 10.03 21.92
CA PRO A 99 3.65 9.46 21.90
C PRO A 99 3.68 8.13 22.66
N ILE A 100 4.54 7.23 22.23
CA ILE A 100 4.82 5.96 22.90
C ILE A 100 6.28 5.89 23.40
N ILE A 101 7.11 6.85 22.99
CA ILE A 101 8.49 7.04 23.46
C ILE A 101 8.54 8.40 24.14
N PHE A 102 8.72 8.37 25.45
CA PHE A 102 8.70 9.57 26.31
C PHE A 102 10.11 10.04 26.65
N GLY A 103 10.25 11.34 26.94
CA GLY A 103 11.52 11.98 27.36
C GLY A 103 11.57 13.44 26.93
N GLY A 104 12.53 13.81 26.08
CA GLY A 104 12.67 15.17 25.56
C GLY A 104 11.62 15.56 24.53
N GLY A 105 11.55 16.85 24.19
CA GLY A 105 10.55 17.44 23.31
C GLY A 105 10.80 17.31 21.80
N GLN A 106 11.64 16.34 21.36
CA GLN A 106 11.95 16.17 19.95
C GLN A 106 10.70 15.74 19.15
N GLN A 107 10.70 16.04 17.86
CA GLN A 107 9.57 15.76 16.94
C GLN A 107 8.24 16.32 17.48
N LYS A 108 8.26 17.54 18.07
CA LYS A 108 7.06 18.18 18.67
C LYS A 108 6.39 17.29 19.72
N ASP A 109 7.17 16.75 20.63
CA ASP A 109 6.77 15.82 21.69
C ASP A 109 6.21 14.47 21.22
N MET A 110 6.33 14.15 19.93
CA MET A 110 5.79 12.90 19.38
C MET A 110 6.73 11.71 19.49
N ARG A 111 8.05 11.96 19.51
CA ARG A 111 9.07 10.90 19.62
C ARG A 111 10.33 11.47 20.25
N SER A 112 10.55 11.15 21.50
CA SER A 112 11.75 11.58 22.24
C SER A 112 13.01 10.89 21.74
N GLY A 113 14.14 11.58 21.92
CA GLY A 113 15.46 11.16 21.49
C GLY A 113 15.96 11.92 20.26
N THR A 114 17.27 12.02 20.14
CA THR A 114 17.94 12.73 19.04
C THR A 114 17.49 12.17 17.69
N GLU A 115 17.29 13.04 16.73
CA GLU A 115 16.94 12.67 15.36
C GLU A 115 18.11 11.91 14.71
N ASN A 116 17.77 10.85 13.98
CA ASN A 116 18.74 10.12 13.17
C ASN A 116 19.03 10.90 11.88
N VAL A 117 19.76 12.00 11.99
CA VAL A 117 20.06 12.91 10.87
C VAL A 117 20.71 12.17 9.67
N PRO A 118 21.71 11.29 9.87
CA PRO A 118 22.28 10.53 8.74
C PRO A 118 21.25 9.66 8.04
N GLY A 119 20.40 8.96 8.79
CA GLY A 119 19.32 8.13 8.22
C GLY A 119 18.26 8.95 7.48
N ILE A 120 17.90 10.11 8.03
CA ILE A 120 16.96 11.05 7.39
C ILE A 120 17.54 11.58 6.07
N ALA A 121 18.81 11.99 6.07
CA ALA A 121 19.49 12.46 4.87
C ALA A 121 19.62 11.36 3.81
N GLY A 122 19.96 10.13 4.22
CA GLY A 122 20.01 8.97 3.35
C GLY A 122 18.64 8.64 2.72
N LEU A 123 17.57 8.65 3.53
CA LEU A 123 16.20 8.45 3.05
C LEU A 123 15.80 9.54 2.06
N ALA A 124 16.12 10.80 2.34
CA ALA A 124 15.80 11.91 1.45
C ALA A 124 16.51 11.78 0.09
N LEU A 125 17.80 11.43 0.12
CA LEU A 125 18.58 11.19 -1.11
C LEU A 125 18.03 10.00 -1.90
N ALA A 126 17.81 8.86 -1.26
CA ALA A 126 17.25 7.67 -1.88
C ALA A 126 15.87 7.95 -2.49
N SER A 127 15.02 8.69 -1.77
CA SER A 127 13.72 9.10 -2.30
C SER A 127 13.86 9.98 -3.54
N LYS A 128 14.77 10.97 -3.52
CA LYS A 128 15.05 11.81 -4.68
C LYS A 128 15.49 10.97 -5.90
N MET A 129 16.40 10.03 -5.69
CA MET A 129 16.93 9.15 -6.75
C MET A 129 15.85 8.21 -7.31
N ILE A 130 14.97 7.67 -6.46
CA ILE A 130 13.88 6.79 -6.88
C ILE A 130 12.87 7.54 -7.74
N TYR A 131 12.48 8.75 -7.31
CA TYR A 131 11.48 9.56 -8.01
C TYR A 131 12.04 10.31 -9.23
N GLN A 132 13.36 10.38 -9.37
CA GLN A 132 13.98 10.84 -10.61
C GLN A 132 13.70 9.80 -11.69
N ASP A 133 13.13 10.23 -12.83
CA ASP A 133 12.77 9.37 -13.97
C ASP A 133 11.86 8.18 -13.60
N LEU A 134 10.96 8.39 -12.61
CA LEU A 134 10.08 7.36 -12.09
C LEU A 134 9.26 6.67 -13.18
N GLU A 135 8.76 7.44 -14.15
CA GLU A 135 7.93 6.94 -15.24
C GLU A 135 8.70 5.95 -16.12
N LEU A 136 9.95 6.31 -16.49
CA LEU A 136 10.82 5.42 -17.29
C LEU A 136 11.14 4.13 -16.52
N LYS A 137 11.44 4.24 -15.23
CA LYS A 137 11.76 3.08 -14.39
C LYS A 137 10.56 2.14 -14.23
N THR A 138 9.37 2.71 -14.03
CA THR A 138 8.15 1.92 -13.87
C THR A 138 7.71 1.27 -15.17
N GLU A 139 7.89 1.96 -16.30
CA GLU A 139 7.64 1.40 -17.63
C GLU A 139 8.55 0.21 -17.91
N HIS A 140 9.85 0.36 -17.68
CA HIS A 140 10.79 -0.75 -17.82
C HIS A 140 10.43 -1.96 -16.96
N MET A 141 10.00 -1.73 -15.69
CA MET A 141 9.51 -2.82 -14.84
C MET A 141 8.26 -3.50 -15.43
N ARG A 142 7.35 -2.72 -16.06
CA ARG A 142 6.15 -3.27 -16.72
C ARG A 142 6.51 -4.12 -17.93
N GLU A 143 7.43 -3.66 -18.76
CA GLU A 143 7.94 -4.42 -19.90
C GLU A 143 8.53 -5.77 -19.47
N LEU A 144 9.38 -5.76 -18.43
CA LEU A 144 9.96 -6.98 -17.86
C LEU A 144 8.88 -7.91 -17.28
N LYS A 145 7.91 -7.34 -16.58
CA LYS A 145 6.78 -8.10 -16.02
C LYS A 145 5.97 -8.76 -17.13
N THR A 146 5.61 -8.02 -18.17
CA THR A 146 4.85 -8.53 -19.31
C THR A 146 5.63 -9.67 -19.99
N HIS A 147 6.90 -9.43 -20.31
CA HIS A 147 7.74 -10.45 -20.92
C HIS A 147 7.86 -11.72 -20.06
N PHE A 148 8.04 -11.56 -18.74
CA PHE A 148 8.07 -12.70 -17.83
C PHE A 148 6.74 -13.49 -17.84
N ILE A 149 5.60 -12.78 -17.76
CA ILE A 149 4.28 -13.42 -17.80
C ILE A 149 4.07 -14.16 -19.13
N ASP A 150 4.46 -13.56 -20.26
CA ASP A 150 4.36 -14.18 -21.57
C ASP A 150 5.19 -15.47 -21.66
N CYS A 151 6.41 -15.45 -21.12
CA CYS A 151 7.28 -16.63 -21.08
C CYS A 151 6.69 -17.75 -20.21
N ILE A 152 6.26 -17.45 -18.99
CA ILE A 152 5.73 -18.49 -18.09
C ILE A 152 4.37 -19.01 -18.54
N SER A 153 3.59 -18.22 -19.24
CA SER A 153 2.27 -18.63 -19.78
C SER A 153 2.38 -19.69 -20.88
N GLN A 154 3.56 -19.84 -21.46
CA GLN A 154 3.85 -20.93 -22.42
C GLN A 154 4.12 -22.28 -21.72
N ILE A 155 4.37 -22.25 -20.41
CA ILE A 155 4.56 -23.44 -19.60
C ILE A 155 3.18 -23.97 -19.21
N GLY A 156 2.91 -25.25 -19.48
CA GLY A 156 1.64 -25.85 -19.08
C GLY A 156 1.41 -25.80 -17.57
N ASN A 157 0.15 -25.66 -17.16
CA ASN A 157 -0.27 -25.66 -15.75
C ASN A 157 0.24 -24.47 -14.91
N VAL A 158 0.48 -23.31 -15.52
CA VAL A 158 0.81 -22.06 -14.82
C VAL A 158 -0.43 -21.17 -14.74
N LYS A 159 -0.65 -20.58 -13.58
CA LYS A 159 -1.68 -19.56 -13.33
C LYS A 159 -1.06 -18.31 -12.73
N VAL A 160 -1.23 -17.17 -13.40
CA VAL A 160 -0.89 -15.85 -12.83
C VAL A 160 -2.05 -15.38 -11.96
N HIS A 161 -1.75 -14.94 -10.75
CA HIS A 161 -2.72 -14.44 -9.78
C HIS A 161 -2.75 -12.91 -9.77
N GLY A 162 -3.91 -12.34 -9.46
CA GLY A 162 -4.13 -10.90 -9.44
C GLY A 162 -4.29 -10.30 -10.84
N LEU A 163 -4.11 -8.98 -10.93
CA LEU A 163 -4.20 -8.22 -12.17
C LEU A 163 -2.84 -8.21 -12.90
N THR A 164 -2.89 -8.16 -14.23
CA THR A 164 -1.69 -8.05 -15.08
C THR A 164 -1.59 -6.71 -15.79
N ASP A 165 -2.65 -5.90 -15.73
CA ASP A 165 -2.79 -4.58 -16.33
C ASP A 165 -2.26 -3.45 -15.42
N GLU A 166 -2.65 -2.21 -15.71
CA GLU A 166 -2.30 -1.02 -14.92
C GLU A 166 -2.81 -1.06 -13.46
N GLY A 167 -3.81 -1.91 -13.18
CA GLY A 167 -4.32 -2.16 -11.83
C GLY A 167 -3.38 -3.01 -10.97
N SER A 168 -2.23 -3.43 -11.53
CA SER A 168 -1.21 -4.22 -10.83
C SER A 168 0.11 -3.48 -10.72
N ALA A 169 0.80 -3.68 -9.60
CA ALA A 169 2.12 -3.10 -9.37
C ALA A 169 3.14 -3.62 -10.39
N PRO A 170 4.03 -2.75 -10.91
CA PRO A 170 4.95 -3.12 -11.99
C PRO A 170 6.01 -4.13 -11.58
N HIS A 171 6.29 -4.27 -10.28
CA HIS A 171 7.39 -5.06 -9.72
C HIS A 171 6.94 -6.37 -9.05
N ILE A 172 5.65 -6.69 -9.08
CA ILE A 172 5.11 -7.88 -8.42
C ILE A 172 4.43 -8.78 -9.45
N VAL A 173 4.82 -10.05 -9.45
CA VAL A 173 4.14 -11.14 -10.17
C VAL A 173 3.90 -12.27 -9.19
N SER A 174 2.67 -12.78 -9.13
CA SER A 174 2.32 -13.97 -8.38
C SER A 174 1.91 -15.05 -9.35
N ALA A 175 2.63 -16.15 -9.39
CA ALA A 175 2.38 -17.26 -10.29
C ALA A 175 2.32 -18.59 -9.52
N GLY A 176 1.30 -19.38 -9.80
CA GLY A 176 1.14 -20.73 -9.29
C GLY A 176 1.46 -21.75 -10.37
N PHE A 177 2.24 -22.75 -10.03
CA PHE A 177 2.62 -23.87 -10.89
C PHE A 177 1.93 -25.13 -10.37
N ALA A 178 0.87 -25.56 -11.05
CA ALA A 178 0.09 -26.72 -10.60
C ALA A 178 0.92 -28.01 -10.68
N GLY A 179 0.92 -28.78 -9.59
CA GLY A 179 1.68 -30.03 -9.48
C GLY A 179 3.14 -29.85 -9.03
N VAL A 180 3.60 -28.63 -8.83
CA VAL A 180 4.95 -28.34 -8.32
C VAL A 180 4.88 -27.69 -6.95
N ARG A 181 5.64 -28.21 -5.99
CA ARG A 181 5.76 -27.57 -4.67
C ARG A 181 6.65 -26.33 -4.80
N SER A 182 6.22 -25.20 -4.19
CA SER A 182 6.94 -23.92 -4.26
C SER A 182 8.40 -24.02 -3.80
N GLU A 183 8.67 -24.82 -2.77
CA GLU A 183 10.04 -25.07 -2.26
C GLU A 183 10.95 -25.72 -3.31
N VAL A 184 10.39 -26.59 -4.18
CA VAL A 184 11.15 -27.26 -5.25
C VAL A 184 11.42 -26.31 -6.41
N LEU A 185 10.54 -25.33 -6.62
CA LEU A 185 10.69 -24.34 -7.69
C LEU A 185 11.79 -23.32 -7.41
N LEU A 186 12.16 -23.14 -6.12
CA LEU A 186 13.17 -22.17 -5.68
C LEU A 186 14.61 -22.74 -5.75
N HIS A 187 14.78 -24.04 -6.00
CA HIS A 187 16.06 -24.75 -6.12
C HIS A 187 16.27 -25.31 -7.53
#